data_1f4d10c7e769a12c31c60f8175318a42
#
_entry.id   1f4d10c7e769a12c31c60f8175318a42
#
_cell.length_a   1.000
_cell.length_b   1.000
_cell.length_c   1.000
_cell.angle_alpha   90.00
_cell.angle_beta   90.00
_cell.angle_gamma   90.00
#
_symmetry.space_group_name_H-M   'P 1'
#
loop_
_entity.id
_entity.type
_entity.pdbx_description
1 polymer ?
#
loop_
_entity_poly.entity_id
_entity_poly.type
_entity_poly.pdbx_seq_one_letter_code
_entity_poly.pdbx_strand_id
1 'polypeptide(L)'
;ENIFSSNRLGLTDSLEGGQSITLGFDYELLKKDNTKLISSSLGQVFRDKDENKLPSTSKMQSKSSDIVGNINFSPSKNFDLNYNYSADNNLDTMNYNFLEAKLNINNFITSFEFLEENNEIGSDSYFRRNIAYNFDQSNSLKYTTRRNRKTDLTEFYNLIYEYKNDCLVAAIE
;
A
#
# COMPACT_ATOMS: atom_id res chain seq x y z
N GLU A 1 9.46 -0.28 1.80
CA GLU A 1 10.89 -0.62 1.98
C GLU A 1 11.48 -1.10 0.66
N ASN A 2 12.66 -0.61 0.30
CA ASN A 2 13.39 -1.13 -0.87
C ASN A 2 14.41 -2.18 -0.40
N ILE A 3 13.99 -3.43 -0.33
CA ILE A 3 14.82 -4.53 0.15
C ILE A 3 16.02 -4.84 -0.75
N PHE A 4 16.01 -4.38 -2.00
CA PHE A 4 17.11 -4.52 -2.96
C PHE A 4 18.10 -3.36 -2.90
N SER A 5 17.84 -2.34 -2.09
CA SER A 5 18.78 -1.24 -1.88
C SER A 5 20.01 -1.72 -1.11
N SER A 6 21.17 -1.19 -1.46
CA SER A 6 22.39 -1.39 -0.70
C SER A 6 22.37 -0.68 0.66
N ASN A 7 21.50 0.30 0.82
CA ASN A 7 21.24 0.99 2.08
C ASN A 7 19.75 0.87 2.43
N ARG A 8 19.40 -0.17 3.19
CA ARG A 8 18.02 -0.44 3.63
C ARG A 8 17.61 0.41 4.82
N LEU A 9 18.57 1.00 5.53
CA LEU A 9 18.30 1.86 6.68
C LEU A 9 17.74 3.24 6.29
N GLY A 10 17.97 3.66 5.04
CA GLY A 10 17.56 4.99 4.57
C GLY A 10 18.32 6.15 5.23
N LEU A 11 19.32 5.87 6.07
CA LEU A 11 20.16 6.85 6.76
C LEU A 11 21.47 7.03 5.99
N THR A 12 21.96 8.27 5.93
CA THR A 12 23.18 8.60 5.17
C THR A 12 24.46 8.28 5.92
N ASP A 13 24.37 8.15 7.24
CA ASP A 13 25.50 7.97 8.17
C ASP A 13 25.58 6.56 8.78
N SER A 14 24.67 5.67 8.41
CA SER A 14 24.61 4.29 8.92
C SER A 14 24.87 3.30 7.80
N LEU A 15 25.77 2.36 8.06
CA LEU A 15 26.03 1.24 7.16
C LEU A 15 25.51 -0.07 7.76
N GLU A 16 24.84 -0.81 6.90
CA GLU A 16 24.44 -2.17 7.21
C GLU A 16 25.70 -3.07 7.29
N GLY A 17 25.86 -3.79 8.41
CA GLY A 17 26.97 -4.67 8.64
C GLY A 17 26.73 -6.11 8.18
N GLY A 18 27.80 -6.92 8.16
CA GLY A 18 27.72 -8.36 7.82
C GLY A 18 27.58 -8.65 6.33
N GLN A 19 27.24 -9.89 6.04
CA GLN A 19 26.98 -10.36 4.68
C GLN A 19 25.49 -10.69 4.55
N SER A 20 24.88 -10.26 3.46
CA SER A 20 23.51 -10.59 3.13
C SER A 20 23.35 -10.83 1.64
N ILE A 21 22.39 -11.67 1.30
CA ILE A 21 21.89 -11.87 -0.06
C ILE A 21 20.41 -11.56 -0.09
N THR A 22 19.96 -10.82 -1.10
CA THR A 22 18.56 -10.59 -1.35
C THR A 22 18.14 -11.39 -2.59
N LEU A 23 17.13 -12.21 -2.42
CA LEU A 23 16.52 -12.95 -3.52
C LEU A 23 15.14 -12.35 -3.78
N GLY A 24 14.79 -12.24 -5.05
CA GLY A 24 13.48 -11.72 -5.44
C GLY A 24 13.05 -12.24 -6.80
N PHE A 25 11.78 -12.03 -7.07
CA PHE A 25 11.12 -12.43 -8.29
C PHE A 25 10.15 -11.33 -8.74
N ASP A 26 10.23 -10.97 -10.02
CA ASP A 26 9.31 -10.05 -10.67
C ASP A 26 8.56 -10.76 -11.78
N TYR A 27 7.27 -10.54 -11.85
CA TYR A 27 6.40 -11.07 -12.89
C TYR A 27 5.54 -9.95 -13.48
N GLU A 28 5.48 -9.88 -14.80
CA GLU A 28 4.62 -8.95 -15.53
C GLU A 28 3.85 -9.67 -16.62
N LEU A 29 2.54 -9.45 -16.67
CA LEU A 29 1.67 -9.86 -17.76
C LEU A 29 1.15 -8.61 -18.46
N LEU A 30 1.44 -8.49 -19.75
CA LEU A 30 1.03 -7.37 -20.57
C LEU A 30 -0.22 -7.71 -21.39
N LYS A 31 -1.03 -6.70 -21.64
CA LYS A 31 -2.13 -6.76 -22.60
C LYS A 31 -1.59 -6.60 -24.03
N LYS A 32 -2.47 -6.76 -25.01
CA LYS A 32 -2.13 -6.59 -26.44
C LYS A 32 -1.62 -5.19 -26.78
N ASP A 33 -2.01 -4.19 -26.02
CA ASP A 33 -1.61 -2.78 -26.16
C ASP A 33 -0.35 -2.42 -25.36
N ASN A 34 0.38 -3.41 -24.85
CA ASN A 34 1.56 -3.28 -24.00
C ASN A 34 1.30 -2.60 -22.64
N THR A 35 0.05 -2.41 -22.24
CA THR A 35 -0.25 -1.98 -20.87
C THR A 35 -0.20 -3.16 -19.91
N LYS A 36 0.20 -2.92 -18.65
CA LYS A 36 0.29 -3.97 -17.65
C LYS A 36 -1.10 -4.43 -17.21
N LEU A 37 -1.36 -5.73 -17.31
CA LEU A 37 -2.55 -6.37 -16.76
C LEU A 37 -2.32 -6.79 -15.32
N ILE A 38 -1.20 -7.48 -15.08
CA ILE A 38 -0.76 -7.91 -13.76
C ILE A 38 0.73 -7.60 -13.64
N SER A 39 1.13 -7.06 -12.51
CA SER A 39 2.54 -7.07 -12.11
C SER A 39 2.62 -7.55 -10.67
N SER A 40 3.62 -8.35 -10.36
CA SER A 40 3.87 -8.85 -9.02
C SER A 40 5.37 -8.88 -8.77
N SER A 41 5.78 -8.44 -7.60
CA SER A 41 7.14 -8.63 -7.12
C SER A 41 7.11 -9.22 -5.72
N LEU A 42 8.12 -10.01 -5.41
CA LEU A 42 8.37 -10.51 -4.08
C LEU A 42 9.88 -10.57 -3.82
N GLY A 43 10.25 -10.50 -2.57
CA GLY A 43 11.64 -10.60 -2.20
C GLY A 43 11.83 -10.91 -0.73
N GLN A 44 13.02 -11.43 -0.42
CA GLN A 44 13.44 -11.78 0.92
C GLN A 44 14.95 -11.59 1.07
N VAL A 45 15.38 -11.19 2.26
CA VAL A 45 16.78 -11.02 2.62
C VAL A 45 17.24 -12.19 3.50
N PHE A 46 18.41 -12.72 3.18
CA PHE A 46 19.08 -13.75 3.97
C PHE A 46 20.42 -13.21 4.45
N ARG A 47 20.80 -13.50 5.70
CA ARG A 47 22.04 -13.07 6.35
C ARG A 47 22.81 -14.24 6.92
N ASP A 48 24.13 -14.07 7.01
CA ASP A 48 24.99 -15.02 7.70
C ASP A 48 24.73 -15.03 9.22
N LYS A 49 24.41 -13.86 9.79
CA LYS A 49 24.10 -13.66 11.22
C LYS A 49 23.15 -12.49 11.44
N ASP A 50 22.56 -12.46 12.63
CA ASP A 50 21.69 -11.36 13.03
C ASP A 50 22.46 -10.03 13.09
N GLU A 51 21.81 -8.93 12.71
CA GLU A 51 22.36 -7.58 12.72
C GLU A 51 21.48 -6.65 13.56
N ASN A 52 21.80 -6.52 14.84
CA ASN A 52 20.99 -5.79 15.82
C ASN A 52 20.88 -4.26 15.57
N LYS A 53 21.67 -3.74 14.64
CA LYS A 53 21.61 -2.32 14.24
C LYS A 53 20.48 -2.04 13.25
N LEU A 54 19.97 -3.08 12.62
CA LEU A 54 18.83 -2.95 11.71
C LEU A 54 17.52 -2.87 12.48
N PRO A 55 16.50 -2.18 11.93
CA PRO A 55 15.17 -2.20 12.49
C PRO A 55 14.61 -3.62 12.60
N SER A 56 13.81 -3.86 13.63
CA SER A 56 13.05 -5.12 13.79
C SER A 56 11.96 -5.26 12.73
N THR A 57 11.58 -4.15 12.10
CA THR A 57 10.58 -4.07 11.03
C THR A 57 10.84 -5.11 9.95
N SER A 58 9.83 -5.90 9.60
CA SER A 58 9.93 -7.01 8.64
C SER A 58 11.07 -7.99 8.97
N LYS A 59 11.44 -8.11 10.23
CA LYS A 59 12.55 -8.95 10.72
C LYS A 59 13.87 -8.74 9.96
N MET A 60 14.13 -7.52 9.54
CA MET A 60 15.34 -7.15 8.80
C MET A 60 16.63 -7.44 9.54
N GLN A 61 16.59 -7.43 10.87
CA GLN A 61 17.71 -7.76 11.77
C GLN A 61 18.03 -9.24 11.82
N SER A 62 17.10 -10.12 11.46
CA SER A 62 17.22 -11.57 11.59
C SER A 62 17.95 -12.19 10.41
N LYS A 63 18.38 -13.45 10.55
CA LYS A 63 19.00 -14.23 9.47
C LYS A 63 18.13 -14.35 8.23
N SER A 64 16.81 -14.37 8.40
CA SER A 64 15.84 -14.33 7.30
C SER A 64 14.84 -13.24 7.60
N SER A 65 14.67 -12.30 6.68
CA SER A 65 13.63 -11.29 6.78
C SER A 65 12.26 -11.91 6.50
N ASP A 66 11.22 -11.13 6.74
CA ASP A 66 9.91 -11.42 6.17
C ASP A 66 9.97 -11.49 4.64
N ILE A 67 9.04 -12.21 4.05
CA ILE A 67 8.78 -12.21 2.62
C ILE A 67 7.90 -10.99 2.34
N VAL A 68 8.42 -10.04 1.58
CA VAL A 68 7.67 -8.83 1.21
C VAL A 68 7.33 -8.86 -0.26
N GLY A 69 6.18 -8.34 -0.62
CA GLY A 69 5.79 -8.30 -2.02
C GLY A 69 4.62 -7.38 -2.30
N ASN A 70 4.39 -7.21 -3.60
CA ASN A 70 3.23 -6.50 -4.09
C ASN A 70 2.59 -7.23 -5.28
N ILE A 71 1.31 -6.96 -5.49
CA ILE A 71 0.55 -7.42 -6.65
C ILE A 71 -0.28 -6.23 -7.13
N ASN A 72 -0.14 -5.89 -8.41
CA ASN A 72 -0.96 -4.88 -9.06
C ASN A 72 -1.78 -5.57 -10.15
N PHE A 73 -3.07 -5.27 -10.23
CA PHE A 73 -3.98 -5.80 -11.22
C PHE A 73 -4.82 -4.69 -11.83
N SER A 74 -4.61 -4.40 -13.12
CA SER A 74 -5.26 -3.32 -13.87
C SER A 74 -5.91 -3.86 -15.14
N PRO A 75 -7.09 -4.54 -15.03
CA PRO A 75 -7.77 -5.15 -16.17
C PRO A 75 -8.31 -4.13 -17.17
N SER A 76 -8.58 -2.91 -16.72
CA SER A 76 -9.09 -1.82 -17.56
C SER A 76 -8.54 -0.47 -17.09
N LYS A 77 -8.79 0.58 -17.85
CA LYS A 77 -8.49 1.97 -17.44
C LYS A 77 -9.33 2.45 -16.26
N ASN A 78 -10.37 1.70 -15.94
CA ASN A 78 -11.38 2.07 -14.97
C ASN A 78 -11.23 1.35 -13.64
N PHE A 79 -10.38 0.33 -13.58
CA PHE A 79 -10.19 -0.47 -12.38
C PHE A 79 -8.73 -0.77 -12.12
N ASP A 80 -8.28 -0.46 -10.90
CA ASP A 80 -6.95 -0.79 -10.39
C ASP A 80 -7.08 -1.44 -9.02
N LEU A 81 -6.35 -2.51 -8.81
CA LEU A 81 -6.17 -3.18 -7.53
C LEU A 81 -4.67 -3.23 -7.22
N ASN A 82 -4.32 -2.78 -6.02
CA ASN A 82 -2.96 -2.84 -5.48
C ASN A 82 -3.00 -3.62 -4.17
N TYR A 83 -2.13 -4.60 -4.03
CA TYR A 83 -1.97 -5.37 -2.79
C TYR A 83 -0.50 -5.42 -2.41
N ASN A 84 -0.17 -4.92 -1.22
CA ASN A 84 1.17 -4.98 -0.64
C ASN A 84 1.11 -5.83 0.63
N TYR A 85 2.10 -6.68 0.82
CA TYR A 85 2.12 -7.59 1.96
C TYR A 85 3.53 -7.82 2.50
N SER A 86 3.58 -8.17 3.78
CA SER A 86 4.74 -8.74 4.45
C SER A 86 4.28 -9.95 5.24
N ALA A 87 4.83 -11.10 4.96
CA ALA A 87 4.56 -12.35 5.67
C ALA A 87 5.83 -12.84 6.37
N ASP A 88 5.69 -13.47 7.51
CA ASP A 88 6.83 -14.06 8.17
C ASP A 88 7.46 -15.18 7.32
N ASN A 89 8.69 -15.55 7.65
CA ASN A 89 9.46 -16.55 6.90
C ASN A 89 8.76 -17.93 6.80
N ASN A 90 7.89 -18.26 7.73
CA ASN A 90 7.16 -19.53 7.75
C ASN A 90 5.77 -19.42 7.09
N LEU A 91 5.37 -18.22 6.68
CA LEU A 91 4.04 -17.90 6.15
C LEU A 91 2.88 -18.11 7.15
N ASP A 92 3.19 -18.16 8.43
CA ASP A 92 2.20 -18.36 9.49
C ASP A 92 1.49 -17.06 9.90
N THR A 93 2.19 -15.94 9.74
CA THR A 93 1.71 -14.63 10.18
C THR A 93 1.89 -13.59 9.08
N MET A 94 0.81 -12.85 8.78
CA MET A 94 0.87 -11.67 7.94
C MET A 94 1.14 -10.46 8.83
N ASN A 95 2.33 -9.86 8.67
CA ASN A 95 2.76 -8.71 9.47
C ASN A 95 2.27 -7.38 8.88
N TYR A 96 2.01 -7.37 7.59
CA TYR A 96 1.47 -6.22 6.86
C TYR A 96 0.55 -6.68 5.74
N ASN A 97 -0.64 -6.09 5.68
CA ASN A 97 -1.60 -6.26 4.60
C ASN A 97 -2.14 -4.89 4.21
N PHE A 98 -1.89 -4.47 3.00
CA PHE A 98 -2.49 -3.28 2.43
C PHE A 98 -3.13 -3.61 1.10
N LEU A 99 -4.44 -3.44 1.01
CA LEU A 99 -5.21 -3.61 -0.20
C LEU A 99 -5.86 -2.28 -0.58
N GLU A 100 -5.62 -1.82 -1.79
CA GLU A 100 -6.31 -0.68 -2.37
C GLU A 100 -7.00 -1.11 -3.66
N ALA A 101 -8.27 -0.77 -3.80
CA ALA A 101 -9.03 -0.95 -5.03
C ALA A 101 -9.64 0.39 -5.46
N LYS A 102 -9.46 0.74 -6.73
CA LYS A 102 -10.00 1.98 -7.35
C LYS A 102 -10.89 1.61 -8.52
N LEU A 103 -12.05 2.25 -8.60
CA LEU A 103 -13.00 2.10 -9.69
C LEU A 103 -13.48 3.47 -10.17
N ASN A 104 -13.34 3.71 -11.48
CA ASN A 104 -13.79 4.93 -12.14
C ASN A 104 -14.79 4.57 -13.23
N ILE A 105 -16.04 4.99 -13.06
CA ILE A 105 -17.09 4.77 -14.06
C ILE A 105 -17.73 6.11 -14.38
N ASN A 106 -17.39 6.69 -15.53
CA ASN A 106 -17.86 8.00 -15.94
C ASN A 106 -17.60 9.06 -14.85
N ASN A 107 -18.68 9.59 -14.27
CA ASN A 107 -18.63 10.62 -13.24
C ASN A 107 -18.50 10.06 -11.81
N PHE A 108 -18.54 8.73 -11.66
CA PHE A 108 -18.47 8.07 -10.37
C PHE A 108 -17.06 7.52 -10.15
N ILE A 109 -16.42 7.92 -9.05
CA ILE A 109 -15.09 7.49 -8.64
C ILE A 109 -15.23 6.91 -7.24
N THR A 110 -14.73 5.70 -7.03
CA THR A 110 -14.68 5.12 -5.70
C THR A 110 -13.35 4.42 -5.46
N SER A 111 -12.87 4.51 -4.24
CA SER A 111 -11.75 3.70 -3.76
C SER A 111 -12.07 3.07 -2.42
N PHE A 112 -11.49 1.91 -2.23
CA PHE A 112 -11.52 1.16 -0.99
C PHE A 112 -10.09 0.85 -0.57
N GLU A 113 -9.77 1.11 0.68
CA GLU A 113 -8.48 0.77 1.28
C GLU A 113 -8.72 -0.12 2.50
N PHE A 114 -7.93 -1.15 2.60
CA PHE A 114 -7.82 -2.00 3.77
C PHE A 114 -6.36 -1.99 4.23
N LEU A 115 -6.13 -1.67 5.49
CA LEU A 115 -4.83 -1.78 6.13
C LEU A 115 -4.96 -2.67 7.37
N GLU A 116 -4.01 -3.56 7.53
CA GLU A 116 -3.78 -4.31 8.74
C GLU A 116 -2.28 -4.45 8.99
N GLU A 117 -1.86 -3.93 10.12
CA GLU A 117 -0.49 -4.02 10.61
C GLU A 117 -0.45 -4.83 11.90
N ASN A 118 0.50 -5.73 11.97
CA ASN A 118 0.75 -6.55 13.16
C ASN A 118 2.16 -6.30 13.68
N ASN A 119 2.23 -5.96 14.98
CA ASN A 119 3.45 -5.84 15.77
C ASN A 119 4.42 -4.73 15.35
N GLU A 120 5.53 -5.06 14.72
CA GLU A 120 6.73 -4.22 14.64
C GLU A 120 6.61 -3.06 13.65
N ILE A 121 5.75 -3.17 12.63
CA ILE A 121 5.56 -2.14 11.60
C ILE A 121 4.63 -1.04 12.11
N GLY A 122 3.59 -1.45 12.82
CA GLY A 122 2.56 -0.57 13.34
C GLY A 122 1.45 -1.39 13.99
N SER A 123 0.41 -0.71 14.39
CA SER A 123 -0.74 -1.35 14.99
C SER A 123 -2.06 -0.91 14.35
N ASP A 124 -2.01 -0.29 13.21
CA ASP A 124 -3.20 0.19 12.53
C ASP A 124 -3.97 -0.96 11.87
N SER A 125 -5.28 -0.90 11.97
CA SER A 125 -6.17 -1.80 11.24
C SER A 125 -7.45 -1.05 10.92
N TYR A 126 -7.67 -0.76 9.64
CA TYR A 126 -8.83 0.02 9.22
C TYR A 126 -9.35 -0.36 7.84
N PHE A 127 -10.61 0.00 7.61
CA PHE A 127 -11.19 0.18 6.28
C PHE A 127 -11.40 1.66 6.02
N ARG A 128 -10.94 2.15 4.86
CA ARG A 128 -11.28 3.47 4.35
C ARG A 128 -12.05 3.33 3.05
N ARG A 129 -13.08 4.14 2.90
CA ARG A 129 -13.85 4.23 1.67
C ARG A 129 -13.93 5.68 1.23
N ASN A 130 -13.61 5.92 -0.03
CA ASN A 130 -13.81 7.20 -0.67
C ASN A 130 -14.80 7.02 -1.82
N ILE A 131 -15.74 7.92 -1.94
CA ILE A 131 -16.72 7.98 -3.02
C ILE A 131 -16.74 9.42 -3.51
N ALA A 132 -16.63 9.62 -4.81
CA ALA A 132 -16.82 10.93 -5.42
C ALA A 132 -17.76 10.81 -6.61
N TYR A 133 -18.61 11.80 -6.76
CA TYR A 133 -19.48 11.96 -7.91
C TYR A 133 -19.34 13.36 -8.49
N ASN A 134 -18.94 13.44 -9.75
CA ASN A 134 -18.82 14.68 -10.48
C ASN A 134 -20.14 14.93 -11.23
N PHE A 135 -20.94 15.90 -10.78
CA PHE A 135 -22.18 16.27 -11.46
C PHE A 135 -21.91 16.87 -12.84
N ASP A 136 -20.89 17.73 -12.87
CA ASP A 136 -20.37 18.40 -14.06
C ASP A 136 -18.88 18.77 -13.87
N GLN A 137 -18.32 19.63 -14.73
CA GLN A 137 -16.93 20.06 -14.67
C GLN A 137 -16.63 20.95 -13.45
N SER A 138 -17.65 21.54 -12.87
CA SER A 138 -17.53 22.51 -11.78
C SER A 138 -18.01 21.97 -10.43
N ASN A 139 -18.84 20.96 -10.41
CA ASN A 139 -19.54 20.51 -9.21
C ASN A 139 -19.21 19.05 -8.89
N SER A 140 -18.77 18.78 -7.68
CA SER A 140 -18.54 17.43 -7.18
C SER A 140 -19.00 17.24 -5.74
N LEU A 141 -19.39 16.01 -5.43
CA LEU A 141 -19.69 15.56 -4.07
C LEU A 141 -18.69 14.45 -3.72
N LYS A 142 -18.04 14.58 -2.57
CA LYS A 142 -17.06 13.60 -2.06
C LYS A 142 -17.51 13.12 -0.70
N TYR A 143 -17.48 11.82 -0.50
CA TYR A 143 -17.75 11.19 0.79
C TYR A 143 -16.58 10.29 1.16
N THR A 144 -16.03 10.49 2.37
CA THR A 144 -14.95 9.68 2.92
C THR A 144 -15.33 9.15 4.28
N THR A 145 -15.06 7.89 4.53
CA THR A 145 -15.22 7.29 5.86
C THR A 145 -14.04 6.38 6.17
N ARG A 146 -13.65 6.34 7.42
CA ARG A 146 -12.65 5.41 7.94
C ARG A 146 -13.20 4.71 9.19
N ARG A 147 -13.14 3.37 9.19
CA ARG A 147 -13.55 2.54 10.31
C ARG A 147 -12.35 1.78 10.84
N ASN A 148 -12.07 1.96 12.10
CA ASN A 148 -11.06 1.19 12.82
C ASN A 148 -11.60 -0.20 13.11
N ARG A 149 -10.85 -1.24 12.71
CA ARG A 149 -11.28 -2.63 12.88
C ARG A 149 -11.02 -3.19 14.29
N LYS A 150 -10.02 -2.64 14.99
CA LYS A 150 -9.68 -3.09 16.34
C LYS A 150 -10.69 -2.63 17.37
N THR A 151 -11.15 -1.40 17.22
CA THR A 151 -12.13 -0.80 18.13
C THR A 151 -13.57 -0.94 17.66
N ASP A 152 -13.75 -1.37 16.40
CA ASP A 152 -15.03 -1.46 15.67
C ASP A 152 -15.78 -0.13 15.59
N LEU A 153 -15.04 0.98 15.65
CA LEU A 153 -15.58 2.33 15.61
C LEU A 153 -15.29 3.00 14.28
N THR A 154 -16.23 3.80 13.80
CA THR A 154 -15.99 4.73 12.71
C THR A 154 -15.28 5.96 13.26
N GLU A 155 -14.07 6.22 12.78
CA GLU A 155 -13.23 7.32 13.25
C GLU A 155 -13.75 8.66 12.73
N PHE A 156 -14.23 8.68 11.49
CA PHE A 156 -14.83 9.87 10.90
C PHE A 156 -15.74 9.53 9.72
N TYR A 157 -16.65 10.48 9.47
CA TYR A 157 -17.43 10.65 8.24
C TYR A 157 -17.14 12.05 7.73
N ASN A 158 -16.81 12.17 6.47
CA ASN A 158 -16.59 13.47 5.85
C ASN A 158 -17.38 13.52 4.55
N LEU A 159 -18.23 14.56 4.39
CA LEU A 159 -19.01 14.81 3.19
C LEU A 159 -18.70 16.22 2.71
N ILE A 160 -18.10 16.33 1.54
CA ILE A 160 -17.66 17.60 0.96
C ILE A 160 -18.42 17.82 -0.36
N TYR A 161 -19.11 18.94 -0.46
CA TYR A 161 -19.52 19.48 -1.75
C TYR A 161 -18.51 20.54 -2.20
N GLU A 162 -17.98 20.38 -3.40
CA GLU A 162 -16.99 21.27 -3.99
C GLU A 162 -17.55 21.91 -5.26
N TYR A 163 -17.47 23.24 -5.33
CA TYR A 163 -17.66 24.02 -6.54
C TYR A 163 -16.32 24.59 -7.00
N LYS A 164 -15.99 24.41 -8.26
CA LYS A 164 -14.72 24.87 -8.86
C LYS A 164 -14.99 25.52 -10.20
N ASN A 165 -14.44 26.72 -10.42
CA ASN A 165 -14.31 27.32 -11.75
C ASN A 165 -12.86 27.85 -11.94
N ASP A 166 -12.58 28.56 -13.04
CA ASP A 166 -11.24 29.00 -13.38
C ASP A 166 -10.62 29.96 -12.35
N CYS A 167 -11.43 30.61 -11.52
CA CYS A 167 -11.00 31.65 -10.58
C CYS A 167 -11.30 31.35 -9.12
N LEU A 168 -12.19 30.37 -8.82
CA LEU A 168 -12.67 30.10 -7.47
C LEU A 168 -12.80 28.60 -7.21
N VAL A 169 -12.35 28.17 -6.04
CA VAL A 169 -12.71 26.89 -5.45
C VAL A 169 -13.39 27.15 -4.12
N ALA A 170 -14.63 26.70 -3.98
CA ALA A 170 -15.40 26.77 -2.75
C ALA A 170 -15.82 25.35 -2.34
N ALA A 171 -15.70 25.03 -1.06
CA ALA A 171 -16.12 23.74 -0.51
C ALA A 171 -16.93 23.95 0.77
N ILE A 172 -17.91 23.07 0.97
CA ILE A 172 -18.70 22.95 2.21
C ILE A 172 -18.47 21.53 2.72
N GLU A 173 -18.04 21.45 3.98
CA GLU A 173 -17.70 20.21 4.69
C GLU A 173 -18.65 19.98 5.87
#